data_43d29dea188a024dab78468bcfcd6e43
#
_entry.id   43d29dea188a024dab78468bcfcd6e43
#
_cell.length_a   1.000
_cell.length_b   1.000
_cell.length_c   1.000
_cell.angle_alpha   90.00
_cell.angle_beta   90.00
_cell.angle_gamma   90.00
#
_symmetry.space_group_name_H-M   'P 1'
#
loop_
_entity.id
_entity.type
_entity.pdbx_description
1 polymer ?
#
loop_
_entity_poly.entity_id
_entity_poly.type
_entity_poly.pdbx_seq_one_letter_code
_entity_poly.pdbx_strand_id
1 'polypeptide(L)'
;LKVKLCLLPAKGRTFFLYRLCSVSLLSLIFFSVTQLYAKDISIPAKSQFDPALTAVAKVENSIPKADFSKIFSSYAVVTASALNLRSSPNTKNPPINVLHKGTHLLSLSAPHKKWLKVKLPQGIQGWVAQAHVKFYLPVGLPYYAGKFNSTPFTSSLEASILQYMKEAYTKNKLKRNDKLSVVVQDLTTGELLVSLGSRKSVKSASTIKVPILHAYMIQRFKGKIIETPNHKKLIEEMIRFSSNSSTNTIIELLGGTENVQRILNNTKLYKELRLLETIPEDGRTYRNKISAADLNQLLLKIWFKRVIGAKYSAQTNKVAAKEMLYLLGLPGHAWLKDRIKAGTCFSANKSVKLWDKTGFVKGVNGNAGIVEIDTPHGRRAYTLVIFMEREDYLTIEGDASSWSERMSLHMRKISELSYAFISNRYDSYNECGHSQLIRYTKLALAPRPLQASL
;
A
#
# COMPACT_ATOMS: atom_id res chain seq x y z
N LEU A 1 -42.81 33.78 -12.18
CA LEU A 1 -42.45 33.74 -13.61
C LEU A 1 -43.21 32.59 -14.28
N LYS A 2 -44.19 32.96 -15.12
CA LYS A 2 -44.99 31.98 -15.91
C LYS A 2 -44.13 31.54 -17.11
N VAL A 3 -43.76 30.28 -17.18
CA VAL A 3 -43.15 29.67 -18.37
C VAL A 3 -44.26 29.12 -19.24
N LYS A 4 -44.43 29.68 -20.44
CA LYS A 4 -45.32 29.16 -21.49
C LYS A 4 -44.61 27.98 -22.16
N LEU A 5 -45.16 26.76 -22.03
CA LEU A 5 -44.76 25.60 -22.82
C LEU A 5 -45.34 25.76 -24.25
N CYS A 6 -44.48 25.89 -25.25
CA CYS A 6 -44.87 25.70 -26.65
C CYS A 6 -44.69 24.23 -27.02
N LEU A 7 -45.80 23.54 -27.19
CA LEU A 7 -45.85 22.21 -27.81
C LEU A 7 -45.92 22.37 -29.33
N LEU A 8 -44.98 21.84 -30.08
CA LEU A 8 -45.02 21.63 -31.52
C LEU A 8 -45.11 20.15 -31.83
N PRO A 9 -45.89 19.73 -32.85
CA PRO A 9 -46.19 18.36 -33.09
C PRO A 9 -45.08 17.58 -33.74
N ALA A 10 -45.04 16.28 -33.40
CA ALA A 10 -44.01 15.30 -33.78
C ALA A 10 -43.85 15.08 -35.27
N LYS A 11 -42.62 15.22 -35.75
CA LYS A 11 -42.00 14.35 -36.79
C LYS A 11 -40.48 14.62 -36.83
N GLY A 12 -39.74 13.72 -36.25
CA GLY A 12 -38.42 13.29 -36.83
C GLY A 12 -37.20 14.19 -36.68
N ARG A 13 -37.14 15.22 -35.75
CA ARG A 13 -35.90 16.02 -35.60
C ARG A 13 -35.65 16.59 -34.18
N THR A 14 -36.04 15.90 -33.15
CA THR A 14 -35.98 16.41 -31.77
C THR A 14 -34.67 16.11 -31.02
N PHE A 15 -33.75 15.41 -31.57
CA PHE A 15 -32.51 15.04 -30.83
C PHE A 15 -31.37 16.05 -30.87
N PHE A 16 -31.43 17.06 -31.76
CA PHE A 16 -30.35 18.06 -31.90
C PHE A 16 -30.56 19.34 -31.08
N LEU A 17 -31.79 19.66 -30.69
CA LEU A 17 -32.13 20.91 -29.93
C LEU A 17 -31.96 20.76 -28.42
N TYR A 18 -32.02 19.53 -27.88
CA TYR A 18 -31.80 19.28 -26.44
C TYR A 18 -30.36 19.46 -25.98
N ARG A 19 -29.39 19.34 -26.88
CA ARG A 19 -27.96 19.52 -26.57
C ARG A 19 -27.47 20.94 -26.52
N LEU A 20 -28.15 21.84 -27.20
CA LEU A 20 -27.78 23.27 -27.22
C LEU A 20 -28.42 24.10 -26.08
N CYS A 21 -29.60 23.70 -25.61
CA CYS A 21 -30.24 24.40 -24.46
C CYS A 21 -29.63 23.99 -23.10
N SER A 22 -29.05 22.81 -22.96
CA SER A 22 -28.44 22.38 -21.70
C SER A 22 -27.04 22.98 -21.45
N VAL A 23 -26.33 23.37 -22.50
CA VAL A 23 -24.97 23.98 -22.35
C VAL A 23 -25.06 25.46 -22.00
N SER A 24 -26.07 26.18 -22.46
CA SER A 24 -26.25 27.60 -22.15
C SER A 24 -26.79 27.86 -20.74
N LEU A 25 -27.58 26.94 -20.16
CA LEU A 25 -28.07 27.08 -18.78
C LEU A 25 -26.99 26.73 -17.72
N LEU A 26 -26.14 25.78 -18.01
CA LEU A 26 -25.02 25.43 -17.10
C LEU A 26 -23.92 26.51 -17.07
N SER A 27 -23.67 27.20 -18.19
CA SER A 27 -22.69 28.29 -18.22
C SER A 27 -23.18 29.56 -17.52
N LEU A 28 -24.49 29.83 -17.50
CA LEU A 28 -25.06 30.95 -16.75
C LEU A 28 -25.13 30.71 -15.24
N ILE A 29 -25.32 29.47 -14.81
CA ILE A 29 -25.28 29.09 -13.39
C ILE A 29 -23.86 29.12 -12.85
N PHE A 30 -22.87 28.72 -13.65
CA PHE A 30 -21.44 28.80 -13.25
C PHE A 30 -20.92 30.22 -13.14
N PHE A 31 -21.42 31.15 -13.97
CA PHE A 31 -21.01 32.57 -13.93
C PHE A 31 -21.63 33.35 -12.75
N SER A 32 -22.84 32.98 -12.32
CA SER A 32 -23.49 33.62 -11.16
C SER A 32 -22.97 33.10 -9.81
N VAL A 33 -22.52 31.85 -9.73
CA VAL A 33 -21.96 31.28 -8.49
C VAL A 33 -20.52 31.76 -8.27
N THR A 34 -19.74 32.00 -9.33
CA THR A 34 -18.38 32.53 -9.17
C THR A 34 -18.35 34.01 -8.79
N GLN A 35 -19.38 34.81 -9.12
CA GLN A 35 -19.46 36.21 -8.67
C GLN A 35 -19.99 36.37 -7.23
N LEU A 36 -20.74 35.40 -6.71
CA LEU A 36 -21.22 35.44 -5.32
C LEU A 36 -20.14 34.96 -4.30
N TYR A 37 -19.13 34.18 -4.73
CA TYR A 37 -18.04 33.76 -3.88
C TYR A 37 -16.79 34.66 -3.90
N ALA A 38 -16.75 35.65 -4.77
CA ALA A 38 -15.58 36.56 -4.90
C ALA A 38 -15.68 37.86 -4.04
N LYS A 39 -16.75 38.05 -3.26
CA LYS A 39 -16.95 39.30 -2.52
C LYS A 39 -16.68 39.27 -1.02
N ASP A 40 -16.45 38.09 -0.41
CA ASP A 40 -16.27 38.01 1.04
C ASP A 40 -15.12 37.08 1.50
N ILE A 41 -14.04 36.96 0.72
CA ILE A 41 -12.81 36.41 1.24
C ILE A 41 -11.75 37.50 1.22
N SER A 42 -11.83 38.40 2.20
CA SER A 42 -10.64 39.09 2.69
C SER A 42 -9.77 38.04 3.39
N ILE A 43 -8.73 37.61 2.71
CA ILE A 43 -7.66 36.81 3.32
C ILE A 43 -7.02 37.73 4.37
N PRO A 44 -7.09 37.42 5.68
CA PRO A 44 -6.31 38.18 6.64
C PRO A 44 -4.83 37.83 6.36
N ALA A 45 -4.11 38.86 5.93
CA ALA A 45 -2.65 38.79 5.88
C ALA A 45 -2.15 38.66 7.32
N LYS A 46 -1.92 37.44 7.72
CA LYS A 46 -1.27 36.81 8.90
C LYS A 46 -2.13 35.63 9.30
N SER A 47 -1.90 34.48 8.63
CA SER A 47 -2.29 33.20 9.22
C SER A 47 -1.50 33.07 10.51
N GLN A 48 -2.18 33.15 11.65
CA GLN A 48 -1.64 32.66 12.89
C GLN A 48 -1.35 31.18 12.66
N PHE A 49 -0.08 30.84 12.53
CA PHE A 49 0.40 29.47 12.51
C PHE A 49 -0.15 28.78 13.76
N ASP A 50 -0.82 27.65 13.56
CA ASP A 50 -1.30 26.79 14.63
C ASP A 50 -0.18 26.59 15.67
N PRO A 51 -0.41 26.92 16.96
CA PRO A 51 0.59 26.72 18.01
C PRO A 51 1.18 25.31 18.06
N ALA A 52 0.43 24.30 17.55
CA ALA A 52 0.90 22.94 17.42
C ALA A 52 2.04 22.77 16.39
N LEU A 53 1.98 23.52 15.26
CA LEU A 53 3.06 23.53 14.25
C LEU A 53 4.30 24.26 14.78
N THR A 54 4.10 25.33 15.53
CA THR A 54 5.21 26.07 16.17
C THR A 54 5.85 25.25 17.29
N ALA A 55 5.09 24.41 18.00
CA ALA A 55 5.62 23.49 18.99
C ALA A 55 6.45 22.37 18.37
N VAL A 56 6.08 21.87 17.19
CA VAL A 56 6.89 20.89 16.44
C VAL A 56 8.21 21.51 15.99
N ALA A 57 8.20 22.73 15.45
CA ALA A 57 9.42 23.43 15.06
C ALA A 57 10.32 23.80 16.26
N LYS A 58 9.73 24.11 17.44
CA LYS A 58 10.50 24.33 18.67
C LYS A 58 11.10 23.05 19.26
N VAL A 59 10.43 21.91 19.10
CA VAL A 59 10.95 20.61 19.52
C VAL A 59 12.13 20.19 18.64
N GLU A 60 12.10 20.49 17.33
CA GLU A 60 13.24 20.27 16.44
C GLU A 60 14.49 21.07 16.85
N ASN A 61 14.30 22.27 17.39
CA ASN A 61 15.42 23.14 17.84
C ASN A 61 15.91 22.83 19.28
N SER A 62 15.15 22.07 20.07
CA SER A 62 15.53 21.71 21.44
C SER A 62 16.08 20.29 21.58
N ILE A 63 16.12 19.51 20.50
CA ILE A 63 16.78 18.20 20.49
C ILE A 63 18.29 18.47 20.53
N PRO A 64 19.05 17.94 21.53
CA PRO A 64 20.49 18.02 21.51
C PRO A 64 20.96 17.54 20.14
N LYS A 65 21.92 18.23 19.52
CA LYS A 65 22.55 17.80 18.26
C LYS A 65 23.10 16.40 18.49
N ALA A 66 22.22 15.39 18.39
CA ALA A 66 22.64 14.01 18.40
C ALA A 66 23.63 13.87 17.25
N ASP A 67 24.71 13.20 17.50
CA ASP A 67 25.72 12.90 16.49
C ASP A 67 25.08 11.96 15.46
N PHE A 68 24.43 12.57 14.46
CA PHE A 68 23.74 11.90 13.36
C PHE A 68 24.68 11.05 12.51
N SER A 69 26.00 11.15 12.72
CA SER A 69 26.99 10.29 12.07
C SER A 69 26.86 8.81 12.47
N LYS A 70 26.15 8.51 13.56
CA LYS A 70 25.92 7.14 14.04
C LYS A 70 24.58 6.54 13.65
N ILE A 71 23.71 7.27 12.94
CA ILE A 71 22.43 6.75 12.46
C ILE A 71 22.68 6.14 11.08
N PHE A 72 22.83 4.82 11.03
CA PHE A 72 23.25 4.03 9.87
C PHE A 72 22.24 3.87 8.73
N SER A 73 21.15 4.61 8.68
CA SER A 73 20.22 4.58 7.56
C SER A 73 19.73 5.97 7.18
N SER A 74 20.53 6.69 6.44
CA SER A 74 20.10 7.90 5.77
C SER A 74 19.67 7.57 4.34
N TYR A 75 18.64 8.28 3.90
CA TYR A 75 18.18 8.19 2.52
C TYR A 75 18.96 9.16 1.65
N ALA A 76 19.22 8.77 0.42
CA ALA A 76 19.87 9.61 -0.56
C ALA A 76 19.10 9.55 -1.88
N VAL A 77 19.16 10.63 -2.66
CA VAL A 77 18.61 10.71 -4.00
C VAL A 77 19.72 11.03 -4.99
N VAL A 78 19.72 10.36 -6.13
CA VAL A 78 20.67 10.62 -7.21
C VAL A 78 20.36 11.98 -7.83
N THR A 79 21.37 12.85 -7.90
CA THR A 79 21.27 14.20 -8.47
C THR A 79 21.81 14.29 -9.89
N ALA A 80 22.74 13.42 -10.27
CA ALA A 80 23.27 13.32 -11.63
C ALA A 80 22.27 12.68 -12.60
N SER A 81 22.33 13.01 -13.89
CA SER A 81 21.52 12.40 -14.95
C SER A 81 21.73 10.89 -15.03
N ALA A 82 22.96 10.42 -14.83
CA ALA A 82 23.36 9.03 -14.72
C ALA A 82 24.46 8.88 -13.67
N LEU A 83 24.32 7.88 -12.80
CA LEU A 83 25.26 7.55 -11.72
C LEU A 83 25.56 6.06 -11.73
N ASN A 84 26.82 5.69 -11.83
CA ASN A 84 27.25 4.31 -11.80
C ASN A 84 27.14 3.72 -10.40
N LEU A 85 26.42 2.60 -10.26
CA LEU A 85 26.47 1.71 -9.11
C LEU A 85 27.57 0.68 -9.34
N ARG A 86 28.48 0.53 -8.37
CA ARG A 86 29.68 -0.32 -8.50
C ARG A 86 29.72 -1.39 -7.41
N SER A 87 30.40 -2.49 -7.67
CA SER A 87 30.61 -3.58 -6.69
C SER A 87 31.57 -3.16 -5.56
N SER A 88 32.48 -2.21 -5.83
CA SER A 88 33.50 -1.74 -4.90
C SER A 88 33.66 -0.21 -4.98
N PRO A 89 34.22 0.44 -3.93
CA PRO A 89 34.36 1.91 -3.87
C PRO A 89 35.55 2.41 -4.70
N ASN A 90 35.55 2.11 -5.99
CA ASN A 90 36.54 2.56 -6.96
C ASN A 90 35.95 2.60 -8.39
N THR A 91 36.74 3.11 -9.34
CA THR A 91 36.35 3.22 -10.77
C THR A 91 36.99 2.15 -11.65
N LYS A 92 37.80 1.24 -11.10
CA LYS A 92 38.58 0.26 -11.87
C LYS A 92 37.69 -0.80 -12.53
N ASN A 93 36.61 -1.21 -11.84
CA ASN A 93 35.70 -2.24 -12.35
C ASN A 93 34.53 -1.61 -13.09
N PRO A 94 33.92 -2.30 -14.07
CA PRO A 94 32.73 -1.83 -14.75
C PRO A 94 31.56 -1.65 -13.73
N PRO A 95 30.62 -0.74 -14.00
CA PRO A 95 29.45 -0.58 -13.15
C PRO A 95 28.55 -1.81 -13.22
N ILE A 96 27.98 -2.19 -12.08
CA ILE A 96 26.95 -3.27 -12.01
C ILE A 96 25.57 -2.77 -12.39
N ASN A 97 25.34 -1.45 -12.35
CA ASN A 97 24.11 -0.80 -12.81
C ASN A 97 24.36 0.68 -13.04
N VAL A 98 23.46 1.33 -13.78
CA VAL A 98 23.42 2.79 -13.96
C VAL A 98 22.12 3.32 -13.33
N LEU A 99 22.24 4.29 -12.46
CA LEU A 99 21.14 4.91 -11.73
C LEU A 99 20.83 6.28 -12.35
N HIS A 100 19.56 6.57 -12.57
CA HIS A 100 19.12 7.83 -13.14
C HIS A 100 18.78 8.86 -12.05
N LYS A 101 18.80 10.15 -12.41
CA LYS A 101 18.37 11.24 -11.55
C LYS A 101 17.03 10.96 -10.88
N GLY A 102 16.91 11.22 -9.59
CA GLY A 102 15.74 10.93 -8.81
C GLY A 102 15.65 9.48 -8.29
N THR A 103 16.64 8.61 -8.57
CA THR A 103 16.69 7.27 -7.96
C THR A 103 16.94 7.41 -6.46
N HIS A 104 16.07 6.81 -5.64
CA HIS A 104 16.19 6.78 -4.19
C HIS A 104 17.05 5.60 -3.75
N LEU A 105 17.89 5.87 -2.77
CA LEU A 105 18.90 4.95 -2.24
C LEU A 105 18.81 4.90 -0.72
N LEU A 106 18.94 3.72 -0.15
CA LEU A 106 19.16 3.55 1.27
C LEU A 106 20.69 3.48 1.52
N SER A 107 21.22 4.42 2.29
CA SER A 107 22.62 4.38 2.73
C SER A 107 22.80 3.26 3.76
N LEU A 108 23.77 2.39 3.55
CA LEU A 108 24.08 1.27 4.44
C LEU A 108 25.22 1.57 5.43
N SER A 109 25.95 2.65 5.21
CA SER A 109 27.07 3.05 6.06
C SER A 109 27.32 4.55 5.95
N ALA A 110 28.07 5.11 6.88
CA ALA A 110 28.66 6.43 6.69
C ALA A 110 29.52 6.45 5.41
N PRO A 111 29.63 7.61 4.74
CA PRO A 111 30.48 7.74 3.57
C PRO A 111 31.92 7.33 3.86
N HIS A 112 32.48 6.50 2.99
CA HIS A 112 33.90 6.15 3.05
C HIS A 112 34.66 6.89 1.97
N LYS A 113 35.49 7.87 2.35
CA LYS A 113 36.19 8.78 1.42
C LYS A 113 35.16 9.49 0.51
N LYS A 114 35.17 9.19 -0.80
CA LYS A 114 34.26 9.76 -1.82
C LYS A 114 33.11 8.83 -2.20
N TRP A 115 32.94 7.72 -1.49
CA TRP A 115 32.00 6.65 -1.83
C TRP A 115 30.96 6.43 -0.75
N LEU A 116 29.75 6.08 -1.18
CA LEU A 116 28.63 5.74 -0.32
C LEU A 116 28.17 4.31 -0.63
N LYS A 117 28.12 3.44 0.37
CA LYS A 117 27.51 2.12 0.23
C LYS A 117 26.01 2.25 0.31
N VAL A 118 25.32 1.73 -0.70
CA VAL A 118 23.87 1.91 -0.84
C VAL A 118 23.15 0.59 -1.16
N LYS A 119 21.86 0.58 -0.88
CA LYS A 119 20.93 -0.47 -1.28
C LYS A 119 19.80 0.14 -2.09
N LEU A 120 19.50 -0.47 -3.22
CA LEU A 120 18.33 -0.14 -4.04
C LEU A 120 17.07 -0.81 -3.48
N PRO A 121 15.87 -0.30 -3.80
CA PRO A 121 14.60 -0.93 -3.40
C PRO A 121 14.48 -2.40 -3.81
N GLN A 122 15.09 -2.75 -4.97
CA GLN A 122 15.13 -4.13 -5.46
C GLN A 122 16.06 -5.06 -4.68
N GLY A 123 16.74 -4.55 -3.65
CA GLY A 123 17.68 -5.30 -2.83
C GLY A 123 19.13 -5.33 -3.35
N ILE A 124 19.40 -4.77 -4.54
CA ILE A 124 20.76 -4.68 -5.10
C ILE A 124 21.58 -3.73 -4.21
N GLN A 125 22.77 -4.16 -3.81
CA GLN A 125 23.72 -3.35 -3.04
C GLN A 125 24.93 -3.00 -3.89
N GLY A 126 25.53 -1.85 -3.59
CA GLY A 126 26.75 -1.41 -4.25
C GLY A 126 27.25 -0.08 -3.71
N TRP A 127 28.18 0.52 -4.44
CA TRP A 127 28.82 1.78 -4.09
C TRP A 127 28.53 2.82 -5.16
N VAL A 128 28.23 4.04 -4.73
CA VAL A 128 28.03 5.20 -5.61
C VAL A 128 28.95 6.35 -5.17
N ALA A 129 29.32 7.22 -6.12
CA ALA A 129 30.07 8.42 -5.79
C ALA A 129 29.19 9.39 -5.01
N GLN A 130 29.63 9.77 -3.80
CA GLN A 130 28.90 10.61 -2.86
C GLN A 130 28.54 11.98 -3.44
N ALA A 131 29.42 12.56 -4.25
CA ALA A 131 29.22 13.89 -4.86
C ALA A 131 27.95 13.99 -5.74
N HIS A 132 27.41 12.87 -6.17
CA HIS A 132 26.23 12.80 -7.05
C HIS A 132 24.97 12.32 -6.35
N VAL A 133 24.95 12.39 -5.03
CA VAL A 133 23.77 12.10 -4.22
C VAL A 133 23.52 13.21 -3.21
N LYS A 134 22.24 13.50 -2.98
CA LYS A 134 21.80 14.41 -1.91
C LYS A 134 21.18 13.56 -0.82
N PHE A 135 21.70 13.69 0.39
CA PHE A 135 21.09 13.07 1.57
C PHE A 135 19.83 13.83 1.95
N TYR A 136 18.81 13.11 2.35
CA TYR A 136 17.65 13.68 2.98
C TYR A 136 17.20 12.81 4.15
N LEU A 137 16.77 13.47 5.20
CA LEU A 137 15.98 12.82 6.22
C LEU A 137 14.55 12.77 5.69
N PRO A 138 13.84 11.64 5.81
CA PRO A 138 12.42 11.62 5.51
C PRO A 138 11.76 12.69 6.38
N VAL A 139 11.29 13.78 5.76
CA VAL A 139 10.59 14.83 6.48
C VAL A 139 9.28 14.24 6.94
N GLY A 140 9.09 14.18 8.22
CA GLY A 140 7.80 13.82 8.73
C GLY A 140 7.74 12.86 9.90
N LEU A 141 8.76 12.67 10.68
CA LEU A 141 8.66 12.27 12.10
C LEU A 141 10.06 11.90 12.63
N PRO A 142 10.42 12.33 13.84
CA PRO A 142 11.74 12.04 14.37
C PRO A 142 11.96 10.54 14.47
N TYR A 143 13.06 10.10 13.91
CA TYR A 143 13.56 8.74 14.04
C TYR A 143 13.97 8.52 15.50
N TYR A 144 13.17 7.76 16.25
CA TYR A 144 13.48 7.49 17.63
C TYR A 144 14.45 6.31 17.74
N ALA A 145 15.72 6.60 17.90
CA ALA A 145 16.71 5.63 18.40
C ALA A 145 16.58 5.51 19.93
N GLY A 146 15.49 4.94 20.42
CA GLY A 146 15.38 4.51 21.81
C GLY A 146 16.20 3.24 22.01
N LYS A 147 17.05 3.20 23.03
CA LYS A 147 17.67 1.97 23.53
C LYS A 147 16.56 1.05 24.03
N PHE A 148 16.04 0.20 23.17
CA PHE A 148 15.26 -0.97 23.59
C PHE A 148 16.15 -2.19 23.42
N ASN A 149 16.33 -2.93 24.53
CA ASN A 149 17.01 -4.22 24.51
C ASN A 149 16.41 -5.11 23.43
N SER A 150 17.23 -5.47 22.44
CA SER A 150 17.13 -6.62 21.52
C SER A 150 15.87 -6.78 20.64
N THR A 151 15.09 -5.73 20.33
CA THR A 151 14.05 -5.80 19.30
C THR A 151 14.44 -5.00 18.05
N PRO A 152 14.17 -5.50 16.84
CA PRO A 152 14.46 -4.76 15.61
C PRO A 152 13.69 -3.42 15.60
N PHE A 153 14.30 -2.42 14.99
CA PHE A 153 13.79 -1.05 14.88
C PHE A 153 12.29 -0.97 14.59
N THR A 154 11.53 -0.42 15.52
CA THR A 154 10.12 -0.07 15.30
C THR A 154 10.09 1.31 14.64
N SER A 155 9.55 1.42 13.42
CA SER A 155 9.36 2.72 12.78
C SER A 155 8.33 3.56 13.53
N SER A 156 8.36 4.88 13.34
CA SER A 156 7.33 5.75 13.93
C SER A 156 5.92 5.44 13.39
N LEU A 157 5.80 4.91 12.18
CA LEU A 157 4.53 4.40 11.65
C LEU A 157 4.06 3.16 12.44
N GLU A 158 4.94 2.20 12.67
CA GLU A 158 4.61 1.01 13.47
C GLU A 158 4.19 1.39 14.89
N ALA A 159 4.93 2.31 15.52
CA ALA A 159 4.59 2.82 16.83
C ALA A 159 3.21 3.51 16.86
N SER A 160 2.87 4.27 15.84
CA SER A 160 1.58 4.95 15.69
C SER A 160 0.43 3.93 15.52
N ILE A 161 0.65 2.88 14.73
CA ILE A 161 -0.33 1.80 14.56
C ILE A 161 -0.54 1.04 15.87
N LEU A 162 0.53 0.71 16.59
CA LEU A 162 0.44 0.05 17.90
C LEU A 162 -0.33 0.91 18.90
N GLN A 163 -0.08 2.21 18.95
CA GLN A 163 -0.81 3.13 19.82
C GLN A 163 -2.30 3.22 19.45
N TYR A 164 -2.62 3.27 18.16
CA TYR A 164 -4.00 3.20 17.69
C TYR A 164 -4.68 1.89 18.14
N MET A 165 -4.01 0.75 17.96
CA MET A 165 -4.53 -0.55 18.36
C MET A 165 -4.77 -0.61 19.88
N LYS A 166 -3.82 -0.11 20.67
CA LYS A 166 -3.96 -0.02 22.13
C LYS A 166 -5.21 0.77 22.50
N GLU A 167 -5.43 1.93 21.88
CA GLU A 167 -6.63 2.74 22.12
C GLU A 167 -7.91 1.99 21.72
N ALA A 168 -7.89 1.27 20.60
CA ALA A 168 -9.04 0.50 20.13
C ALA A 168 -9.41 -0.65 21.09
N TYR A 169 -8.42 -1.34 21.66
CA TYR A 169 -8.64 -2.36 22.68
C TYR A 169 -9.16 -1.75 23.99
N THR A 170 -8.56 -0.66 24.47
CA THR A 170 -8.97 0.02 25.70
C THR A 170 -10.41 0.52 25.63
N LYS A 171 -10.85 1.00 24.45
CA LYS A 171 -12.22 1.47 24.21
C LYS A 171 -13.20 0.35 23.83
N ASN A 172 -12.83 -0.90 23.99
CA ASN A 172 -13.64 -2.07 23.62
C ASN A 172 -14.11 -2.13 22.14
N LYS A 173 -13.45 -1.37 21.26
CA LYS A 173 -13.72 -1.42 19.81
C LYS A 173 -13.13 -2.68 19.17
N LEU A 174 -12.10 -3.25 19.80
CA LEU A 174 -11.50 -4.54 19.49
C LEU A 174 -11.54 -5.43 20.73
N LYS A 175 -11.75 -6.71 20.54
CA LYS A 175 -11.66 -7.73 21.58
C LYS A 175 -10.25 -8.30 21.65
N ARG A 176 -9.84 -8.84 22.82
CA ARG A 176 -8.47 -9.39 23.01
C ARG A 176 -8.10 -10.49 22.01
N ASN A 177 -9.08 -11.24 21.51
CA ASN A 177 -8.92 -12.29 20.51
C ASN A 177 -9.02 -11.82 19.06
N ASP A 178 -9.29 -10.52 18.82
CA ASP A 178 -9.08 -9.92 17.51
C ASP A 178 -7.58 -9.66 17.31
N LYS A 179 -6.98 -10.35 16.36
CA LYS A 179 -5.54 -10.27 16.09
C LYS A 179 -5.28 -9.49 14.82
N LEU A 180 -4.21 -8.69 14.85
CA LEU A 180 -3.73 -7.93 13.69
C LEU A 180 -2.48 -8.59 13.12
N SER A 181 -2.44 -8.73 11.80
CA SER A 181 -1.21 -8.97 11.04
C SER A 181 -1.09 -7.90 9.97
N VAL A 182 0.01 -7.15 9.97
CA VAL A 182 0.22 -6.05 9.02
C VAL A 182 1.66 -5.94 8.58
N VAL A 183 1.83 -5.66 7.28
CA VAL A 183 3.11 -5.30 6.66
C VAL A 183 2.91 -4.02 5.87
N VAL A 184 3.82 -3.06 6.06
CA VAL A 184 3.97 -1.89 5.20
C VAL A 184 5.41 -1.81 4.75
N GLN A 185 5.65 -1.74 3.45
CA GLN A 185 6.99 -1.61 2.91
C GLN A 185 7.03 -0.52 1.84
N ASP A 186 7.92 0.44 2.02
CA ASP A 186 8.21 1.49 1.05
C ASP A 186 8.92 0.89 -0.16
N LEU A 187 8.30 0.95 -1.33
CA LEU A 187 8.85 0.36 -2.56
C LEU A 187 9.91 1.24 -3.22
N THR A 188 10.02 2.50 -2.81
CA THR A 188 11.03 3.44 -3.31
C THR A 188 12.37 3.20 -2.63
N THR A 189 12.36 2.99 -1.30
CA THR A 189 13.58 2.78 -0.51
C THR A 189 13.84 1.31 -0.20
N GLY A 190 12.82 0.46 -0.30
CA GLY A 190 12.85 -0.94 0.12
C GLY A 190 12.74 -1.11 1.65
N GLU A 191 12.49 -0.03 2.40
CA GLU A 191 12.38 -0.06 3.85
C GLU A 191 11.10 -0.77 4.29
N LEU A 192 11.24 -1.71 5.23
CA LEU A 192 10.13 -2.35 5.92
C LEU A 192 9.69 -1.46 7.08
N LEU A 193 8.57 -0.75 6.91
CA LEU A 193 8.08 0.25 7.84
C LEU A 193 7.24 -0.35 8.96
N VAL A 194 6.51 -1.43 8.68
CA VAL A 194 5.65 -2.12 9.64
C VAL A 194 5.75 -3.61 9.43
N SER A 195 5.89 -4.36 10.53
CA SER A 195 5.99 -5.82 10.50
C SER A 195 5.36 -6.45 11.75
N LEU A 196 4.08 -6.14 12.00
CA LEU A 196 3.34 -6.63 13.14
C LEU A 196 2.63 -7.95 12.81
N GLY A 197 2.92 -9.02 13.54
CA GLY A 197 2.34 -10.35 13.30
C GLY A 197 2.53 -10.86 11.86
N SER A 198 3.49 -10.33 11.13
CA SER A 198 3.63 -10.46 9.68
C SER A 198 3.84 -11.90 9.22
N ARG A 199 4.49 -12.72 10.03
CA ARG A 199 4.75 -14.15 9.76
C ARG A 199 3.73 -15.10 10.38
N LYS A 200 2.73 -14.57 11.09
CA LYS A 200 1.65 -15.39 11.61
C LYS A 200 0.87 -15.99 10.44
N SER A 201 0.68 -17.30 10.47
CA SER A 201 -0.19 -18.02 9.53
C SER A 201 -1.63 -17.71 9.90
N VAL A 202 -2.36 -17.05 9.00
CA VAL A 202 -3.77 -16.67 9.14
C VAL A 202 -4.60 -17.38 8.08
N LYS A 203 -5.90 -17.51 8.31
CA LYS A 203 -6.83 -17.97 7.27
C LYS A 203 -6.79 -16.99 6.10
N SER A 204 -6.60 -17.51 4.89
CA SER A 204 -6.34 -16.67 3.72
C SER A 204 -7.57 -15.97 3.16
N ALA A 205 -8.76 -16.57 3.34
CA ALA A 205 -9.95 -16.18 2.60
C ALA A 205 -9.61 -15.98 1.09
N SER A 206 -10.25 -15.05 0.40
CA SER A 206 -10.00 -14.82 -1.04
C SER A 206 -8.67 -14.18 -1.38
N THR A 207 -7.82 -13.83 -0.41
CA THR A 207 -6.46 -13.34 -0.72
C THR A 207 -5.58 -14.44 -1.31
N ILE A 208 -5.92 -15.74 -1.09
CA ILE A 208 -5.26 -16.91 -1.70
C ILE A 208 -5.29 -16.88 -3.24
N LYS A 209 -6.24 -16.15 -3.83
CA LYS A 209 -6.40 -16.05 -5.28
C LYS A 209 -5.21 -15.37 -5.97
N VAL A 210 -4.47 -14.53 -5.25
CA VAL A 210 -3.25 -13.89 -5.80
C VAL A 210 -2.11 -14.91 -5.95
N PRO A 211 -1.78 -15.76 -4.96
CA PRO A 211 -0.88 -16.90 -5.17
C PRO A 211 -1.36 -17.90 -6.24
N ILE A 212 -2.67 -18.18 -6.35
CA ILE A 212 -3.19 -19.06 -7.40
C ILE A 212 -2.94 -18.43 -8.79
N LEU A 213 -3.20 -17.12 -8.94
CA LEU A 213 -2.84 -16.40 -10.17
C LEU A 213 -1.33 -16.49 -10.44
N HIS A 214 -0.49 -16.36 -9.42
CA HIS A 214 0.96 -16.52 -9.56
C HIS A 214 1.34 -17.92 -10.08
N ALA A 215 0.74 -18.98 -9.54
CA ALA A 215 0.94 -20.35 -10.01
C ALA A 215 0.53 -20.51 -11.49
N TYR A 216 -0.61 -19.93 -11.88
CA TYR A 216 -1.07 -19.92 -13.28
C TYR A 216 -0.04 -19.22 -14.19
N MET A 217 0.41 -18.02 -13.84
CA MET A 217 1.40 -17.28 -14.60
C MET A 217 2.70 -18.08 -14.76
N ILE A 218 3.16 -18.74 -13.70
CA ILE A 218 4.34 -19.62 -13.76
C ILE A 218 4.15 -20.74 -14.79
N GLN A 219 3.02 -21.44 -14.77
CA GLN A 219 2.78 -22.57 -15.69
C GLN A 219 2.60 -22.12 -17.13
N ARG A 220 1.90 -21.00 -17.36
CA ARG A 220 1.74 -20.40 -18.67
C ARG A 220 3.08 -19.99 -19.27
N PHE A 221 3.91 -19.26 -18.55
CA PHE A 221 5.23 -18.83 -19.05
C PHE A 221 6.27 -19.95 -19.12
N LYS A 222 5.97 -21.12 -18.52
CA LYS A 222 6.72 -22.37 -18.75
C LYS A 222 6.25 -23.13 -20.01
N GLY A 223 5.24 -22.64 -20.69
CA GLY A 223 4.63 -23.33 -21.84
C GLY A 223 3.80 -24.56 -21.49
N LYS A 224 3.48 -24.75 -20.19
CA LYS A 224 2.66 -25.89 -19.74
C LYS A 224 1.17 -25.64 -19.85
N ILE A 225 0.77 -24.38 -19.97
CA ILE A 225 -0.60 -23.95 -20.22
C ILE A 225 -0.59 -23.05 -21.45
N ILE A 226 -1.39 -23.43 -22.46
CA ILE A 226 -1.70 -22.56 -23.58
C ILE A 226 -2.91 -21.71 -23.15
N GLU A 227 -2.73 -20.41 -23.06
CA GLU A 227 -3.81 -19.50 -22.64
C GLU A 227 -4.89 -19.41 -23.70
N THR A 228 -6.14 -19.57 -23.28
CA THR A 228 -7.31 -19.41 -24.12
C THR A 228 -8.12 -18.17 -23.69
N PRO A 229 -9.05 -17.66 -24.53
CA PRO A 229 -9.98 -16.61 -24.12
C PRO A 229 -10.77 -16.95 -22.85
N ASN A 230 -11.16 -18.24 -22.69
CA ASN A 230 -11.86 -18.71 -21.49
C ASN A 230 -10.95 -18.61 -20.25
N HIS A 231 -9.68 -18.97 -20.33
CA HIS A 231 -8.76 -18.81 -19.21
C HIS A 231 -8.62 -17.34 -18.78
N LYS A 232 -8.55 -16.41 -19.72
CA LYS A 232 -8.52 -14.97 -19.42
C LYS A 232 -9.76 -14.52 -18.68
N LYS A 233 -10.94 -14.95 -19.11
CA LYS A 233 -12.22 -14.66 -18.46
C LYS A 233 -12.23 -15.18 -17.02
N LEU A 234 -11.89 -16.46 -16.82
CA LEU A 234 -11.87 -17.10 -15.50
C LEU A 234 -10.89 -16.38 -14.54
N ILE A 235 -9.71 -15.99 -15.02
CA ILE A 235 -8.71 -15.25 -14.22
C ILE A 235 -9.22 -13.86 -13.84
N GLU A 236 -9.86 -13.15 -14.78
CA GLU A 236 -10.48 -11.85 -14.50
C GLU A 236 -11.58 -11.99 -13.45
N GLU A 237 -12.48 -12.95 -13.60
CA GLU A 237 -13.57 -13.22 -12.65
C GLU A 237 -13.00 -13.59 -11.25
N MET A 238 -11.97 -14.42 -11.20
CA MET A 238 -11.30 -14.82 -9.97
C MET A 238 -10.74 -13.62 -9.21
N ILE A 239 -10.09 -12.71 -9.89
CA ILE A 239 -9.41 -11.57 -9.24
C ILE A 239 -10.36 -10.41 -9.04
N ARG A 240 -11.07 -9.99 -10.09
CA ARG A 240 -11.95 -8.81 -10.11
C ARG A 240 -13.19 -8.98 -9.26
N PHE A 241 -13.90 -10.07 -9.47
CA PHE A 241 -15.18 -10.36 -8.78
C PHE A 241 -15.04 -11.35 -7.64
N SER A 242 -13.82 -11.86 -7.43
CA SER A 242 -13.56 -12.86 -6.39
C SER A 242 -14.36 -14.15 -6.57
N SER A 243 -14.69 -14.54 -7.82
CA SER A 243 -15.46 -15.75 -8.15
C SER A 243 -14.79 -17.00 -7.57
N ASN A 244 -15.55 -17.79 -6.81
CA ASN A 244 -15.07 -19.05 -6.22
C ASN A 244 -15.08 -20.15 -7.28
N SER A 245 -16.11 -20.25 -8.11
CA SER A 245 -16.19 -21.22 -9.20
C SER A 245 -15.04 -21.05 -10.18
N SER A 246 -14.80 -19.81 -10.66
CA SER A 246 -13.66 -19.52 -11.57
C SER A 246 -12.32 -19.85 -10.91
N THR A 247 -12.20 -19.63 -9.57
CA THR A 247 -10.99 -20.01 -8.82
C THR A 247 -10.78 -21.52 -8.83
N ASN A 248 -11.84 -22.29 -8.57
CA ASN A 248 -11.77 -23.75 -8.54
C ASN A 248 -11.43 -24.32 -9.91
N THR A 249 -12.04 -23.80 -10.98
CA THR A 249 -11.69 -24.18 -12.35
C THR A 249 -10.21 -23.91 -12.69
N ILE A 250 -9.66 -22.79 -12.22
CA ILE A 250 -8.20 -22.51 -12.39
C ILE A 250 -7.36 -23.49 -11.55
N ILE A 251 -7.78 -23.84 -10.33
CA ILE A 251 -7.09 -24.86 -9.52
C ILE A 251 -7.09 -26.22 -10.24
N GLU A 252 -8.21 -26.63 -10.80
CA GLU A 252 -8.36 -27.87 -11.57
C GLU A 252 -7.47 -27.85 -12.82
N LEU A 253 -7.49 -26.76 -13.59
CA LEU A 253 -6.60 -26.56 -14.75
C LEU A 253 -5.12 -26.70 -14.36
N LEU A 254 -4.77 -26.30 -13.15
CA LEU A 254 -3.42 -26.42 -12.60
C LEU A 254 -3.13 -27.81 -12.02
N GLY A 255 -4.06 -28.76 -12.08
CA GLY A 255 -3.91 -30.13 -11.57
C GLY A 255 -4.22 -30.30 -10.09
N GLY A 256 -5.15 -29.50 -9.57
CA GLY A 256 -5.64 -29.58 -8.20
C GLY A 256 -4.80 -28.81 -7.17
N THR A 257 -5.31 -28.76 -5.95
CA THR A 257 -4.71 -28.01 -4.83
C THR A 257 -3.29 -28.41 -4.52
N GLU A 258 -3.01 -29.72 -4.50
CA GLU A 258 -1.66 -30.27 -4.22
C GLU A 258 -0.65 -29.83 -5.26
N ASN A 259 -1.02 -29.85 -6.54
CA ASN A 259 -0.12 -29.39 -7.59
C ASN A 259 0.10 -27.88 -7.53
N VAL A 260 -0.94 -27.09 -7.28
CA VAL A 260 -0.79 -25.65 -7.07
C VAL A 260 0.15 -25.38 -5.88
N GLN A 261 -0.03 -26.07 -4.76
CA GLN A 261 0.85 -25.95 -3.60
C GLN A 261 2.31 -26.30 -3.95
N ARG A 262 2.52 -27.38 -4.73
CA ARG A 262 3.86 -27.78 -5.19
C ARG A 262 4.50 -26.72 -6.11
N ILE A 263 3.72 -26.14 -7.04
CA ILE A 263 4.20 -25.05 -7.91
C ILE A 263 4.66 -23.87 -7.08
N LEU A 264 3.88 -23.47 -6.08
CA LEU A 264 4.18 -22.35 -5.21
C LEU A 264 5.38 -22.61 -4.29
N ASN A 265 5.49 -23.82 -3.71
CA ASN A 265 6.63 -24.23 -2.89
C ASN A 265 7.95 -24.15 -3.65
N ASN A 266 7.94 -24.54 -4.94
CA ASN A 266 9.12 -24.51 -5.80
C ASN A 266 9.64 -23.07 -6.05
N THR A 267 8.84 -22.04 -5.81
CA THR A 267 9.29 -20.65 -5.89
C THR A 267 10.14 -20.22 -4.71
N LYS A 268 10.09 -20.96 -3.59
CA LYS A 268 10.71 -20.64 -2.29
C LYS A 268 10.29 -19.26 -1.74
N LEU A 269 9.23 -18.68 -2.31
CA LEU A 269 8.71 -17.35 -1.93
C LEU A 269 7.89 -17.41 -0.65
N TYR A 270 7.04 -18.43 -0.55
CA TYR A 270 6.05 -18.59 0.51
C TYR A 270 6.58 -19.46 1.63
N LYS A 271 6.38 -19.06 2.88
CA LYS A 271 6.76 -19.79 4.08
C LYS A 271 5.55 -20.39 4.78
N GLU A 272 4.50 -19.59 4.90
CA GLU A 272 3.30 -19.93 5.65
C GLU A 272 2.10 -20.28 4.77
N LEU A 273 2.23 -20.14 3.44
CA LEU A 273 1.14 -20.46 2.53
C LEU A 273 0.84 -21.97 2.55
N ARG A 274 -0.46 -22.29 2.71
CA ARG A 274 -1.02 -23.65 2.60
C ARG A 274 -2.31 -23.59 1.81
N LEU A 275 -2.36 -24.22 0.65
CA LEU A 275 -3.56 -24.41 -0.15
C LEU A 275 -4.03 -25.87 0.04
N LEU A 276 -5.00 -26.06 0.90
CA LEU A 276 -5.45 -27.37 1.38
C LEU A 276 -6.83 -27.77 0.91
N GLU A 277 -7.59 -26.82 0.34
CA GLU A 277 -8.95 -27.04 -0.12
C GLU A 277 -9.30 -26.12 -1.28
N THR A 278 -10.22 -26.54 -2.14
CA THR A 278 -10.95 -25.66 -3.05
C THR A 278 -11.87 -24.74 -2.24
N ILE A 279 -12.42 -23.72 -2.88
CA ILE A 279 -13.30 -22.76 -2.19
C ILE A 279 -14.76 -23.21 -2.39
N PRO A 280 -15.49 -23.60 -1.33
CA PRO A 280 -16.90 -23.96 -1.43
C PRO A 280 -17.73 -22.81 -2.01
N GLU A 281 -18.91 -23.12 -2.58
CA GLU A 281 -19.80 -22.10 -3.16
C GLU A 281 -20.22 -21.03 -2.15
N ASP A 282 -20.47 -21.42 -0.91
CA ASP A 282 -20.79 -20.52 0.20
C ASP A 282 -19.59 -19.69 0.70
N GLY A 283 -18.40 -19.89 0.12
CA GLY A 283 -17.18 -19.18 0.43
C GLY A 283 -16.55 -19.51 1.78
N ARG A 284 -17.11 -20.47 2.53
CA ARG A 284 -16.61 -20.85 3.87
C ARG A 284 -15.34 -21.69 3.80
N THR A 285 -14.21 -21.04 3.49
CA THR A 285 -12.88 -21.65 3.43
C THR A 285 -12.04 -21.24 4.65
N TYR A 286 -11.61 -22.22 5.44
CA TYR A 286 -10.88 -21.99 6.69
C TYR A 286 -9.55 -22.73 6.79
N ARG A 287 -9.30 -23.69 5.90
CA ARG A 287 -8.08 -24.52 5.89
C ARG A 287 -6.94 -23.85 5.12
N ASN A 288 -7.28 -23.06 4.10
CA ASN A 288 -6.27 -22.32 3.34
C ASN A 288 -5.64 -21.22 4.20
N LYS A 289 -4.31 -21.20 4.23
CA LYS A 289 -3.53 -20.29 5.09
C LYS A 289 -2.53 -19.49 4.29
N ILE A 290 -2.20 -18.30 4.80
CA ILE A 290 -1.14 -17.46 4.28
C ILE A 290 -0.66 -16.51 5.38
N SER A 291 0.50 -15.88 5.21
CA SER A 291 0.95 -14.79 6.08
C SER A 291 0.94 -13.44 5.35
N ALA A 292 0.88 -12.36 6.11
CA ALA A 292 1.02 -11.02 5.54
C ALA A 292 2.41 -10.85 4.86
N ALA A 293 3.45 -11.48 5.43
CA ALA A 293 4.78 -11.47 4.86
C ALA A 293 4.84 -12.20 3.50
N ASP A 294 4.16 -13.35 3.35
CA ASP A 294 4.13 -14.09 2.08
C ASP A 294 3.47 -13.26 0.96
N LEU A 295 2.33 -12.63 1.25
CA LEU A 295 1.67 -11.76 0.27
C LEU A 295 2.52 -10.53 -0.05
N ASN A 296 3.15 -9.91 0.95
CA ASN A 296 4.06 -8.80 0.72
C ASN A 296 5.20 -9.19 -0.22
N GLN A 297 5.82 -10.36 -0.01
CA GLN A 297 6.89 -10.84 -0.90
C GLN A 297 6.41 -11.06 -2.34
N LEU A 298 5.19 -11.54 -2.54
CA LEU A 298 4.60 -11.64 -3.87
C LEU A 298 4.38 -10.25 -4.50
N LEU A 299 3.80 -9.31 -3.75
CA LEU A 299 3.60 -7.93 -4.24
C LEU A 299 4.93 -7.27 -4.63
N LEU A 300 6.01 -7.49 -3.87
CA LEU A 300 7.36 -7.04 -4.25
C LEU A 300 7.81 -7.65 -5.57
N LYS A 301 7.61 -8.97 -5.77
CA LYS A 301 7.96 -9.63 -7.03
C LYS A 301 7.18 -9.05 -8.22
N ILE A 302 5.89 -8.76 -8.02
CA ILE A 302 5.04 -8.12 -9.03
C ILE A 302 5.56 -6.71 -9.34
N TRP A 303 5.77 -5.88 -8.34
CA TRP A 303 6.21 -4.50 -8.52
C TRP A 303 7.56 -4.41 -9.23
N PHE A 304 8.54 -5.17 -8.76
CA PHE A 304 9.89 -5.18 -9.33
C PHE A 304 10.05 -6.10 -10.56
N LYS A 305 8.94 -6.59 -11.12
CA LYS A 305 8.92 -7.39 -12.36
C LYS A 305 9.85 -8.61 -12.29
N ARG A 306 9.69 -9.41 -11.23
CA ARG A 306 10.47 -10.63 -10.95
C ARG A 306 9.59 -11.84 -10.64
N VAL A 307 8.37 -11.85 -11.16
CA VAL A 307 7.29 -12.76 -10.79
C VAL A 307 7.62 -14.21 -11.14
N ILE A 308 8.10 -14.46 -12.34
CA ILE A 308 8.30 -15.82 -12.85
C ILE A 308 9.62 -16.42 -12.34
N GLY A 309 10.58 -15.58 -11.98
CA GLY A 309 11.86 -15.97 -11.40
C GLY A 309 13.09 -15.57 -12.22
N ALA A 310 14.26 -15.66 -11.57
CA ALA A 310 15.52 -15.14 -12.11
C ALA A 310 16.02 -15.86 -13.38
N LYS A 311 15.60 -17.10 -13.60
CA LYS A 311 15.99 -17.89 -14.80
C LYS A 311 15.24 -17.51 -16.07
N TYR A 312 14.21 -16.67 -15.96
CA TYR A 312 13.45 -16.15 -17.11
C TYR A 312 13.94 -14.76 -17.49
N SER A 313 13.78 -14.41 -18.77
CA SER A 313 14.19 -13.10 -19.28
C SER A 313 13.52 -11.96 -18.51
N ALA A 314 14.17 -10.79 -18.49
CA ALA A 314 13.59 -9.59 -17.90
C ALA A 314 12.26 -9.21 -18.59
N GLN A 315 12.16 -9.45 -19.91
CA GLN A 315 10.94 -9.20 -20.68
C GLN A 315 9.80 -10.13 -20.26
N THR A 316 10.04 -11.44 -20.09
CA THR A 316 9.04 -12.40 -19.59
C THR A 316 8.50 -11.99 -18.22
N ASN A 317 9.40 -11.68 -17.30
CA ASN A 317 9.02 -11.20 -15.96
C ASN A 317 8.23 -9.89 -16.00
N LYS A 318 8.59 -8.96 -16.92
CA LYS A 318 7.90 -7.69 -17.11
C LYS A 318 6.47 -7.87 -17.64
N VAL A 319 6.27 -8.77 -18.59
CA VAL A 319 4.94 -9.09 -19.16
C VAL A 319 4.05 -9.68 -18.08
N ALA A 320 4.50 -10.74 -17.40
CA ALA A 320 3.75 -11.38 -16.34
C ALA A 320 3.36 -10.41 -15.21
N ALA A 321 4.30 -9.56 -14.79
CA ALA A 321 4.04 -8.56 -13.76
C ALA A 321 3.01 -7.50 -14.18
N LYS A 322 3.08 -7.04 -15.45
CA LYS A 322 2.09 -6.09 -15.98
C LYS A 322 0.69 -6.69 -16.02
N GLU A 323 0.56 -7.95 -16.44
CA GLU A 323 -0.74 -8.65 -16.45
C GLU A 323 -1.30 -8.82 -15.04
N MET A 324 -0.47 -9.22 -14.07
CA MET A 324 -0.92 -9.31 -12.69
C MET A 324 -1.33 -7.95 -12.12
N LEU A 325 -0.57 -6.88 -12.39
CA LEU A 325 -0.96 -5.52 -12.00
C LEU A 325 -2.27 -5.09 -12.69
N TYR A 326 -2.41 -5.36 -13.98
CA TYR A 326 -3.66 -5.07 -14.69
C TYR A 326 -4.87 -5.70 -13.97
N LEU A 327 -4.80 -6.99 -13.70
CA LEU A 327 -5.88 -7.74 -13.05
C LEU A 327 -6.18 -7.21 -11.63
N LEU A 328 -5.15 -6.93 -10.82
CA LEU A 328 -5.30 -6.40 -9.47
C LEU A 328 -5.85 -4.96 -9.47
N GLY A 329 -5.63 -4.20 -10.54
CA GLY A 329 -6.11 -2.82 -10.70
C GLY A 329 -7.52 -2.71 -11.27
N LEU A 330 -8.13 -3.80 -11.76
CA LEU A 330 -9.48 -3.79 -12.31
C LEU A 330 -10.51 -3.36 -11.25
N PRO A 331 -11.51 -2.54 -11.63
CA PRO A 331 -12.59 -2.19 -10.72
C PRO A 331 -13.42 -3.45 -10.42
N GLY A 332 -13.46 -3.84 -9.16
CA GLY A 332 -14.35 -4.90 -8.67
C GLY A 332 -15.64 -4.31 -8.10
N HIS A 333 -16.41 -5.12 -7.37
CA HIS A 333 -17.56 -4.63 -6.62
C HIS A 333 -17.12 -3.57 -5.60
N ALA A 334 -17.89 -2.49 -5.48
CA ALA A 334 -17.54 -1.33 -4.64
C ALA A 334 -17.28 -1.74 -3.18
N TRP A 335 -18.08 -2.65 -2.62
CA TRP A 335 -17.95 -3.14 -1.25
C TRP A 335 -16.67 -3.97 -1.00
N LEU A 336 -16.06 -4.54 -2.05
CA LEU A 336 -14.80 -5.28 -1.92
C LEU A 336 -13.58 -4.36 -1.71
N LYS A 337 -13.67 -3.08 -2.07
CA LYS A 337 -12.53 -2.15 -2.11
C LYS A 337 -12.58 -1.04 -1.06
N ASP A 338 -13.29 -1.25 0.02
CA ASP A 338 -13.50 -0.22 1.03
C ASP A 338 -12.47 -0.20 2.18
N ARG A 339 -11.45 -1.07 2.14
CA ARG A 339 -10.44 -1.22 3.19
C ARG A 339 -9.23 -0.31 2.94
N ILE A 340 -8.21 -0.81 2.22
CA ILE A 340 -7.04 0.00 1.88
C ILE A 340 -7.45 1.22 1.06
N LYS A 341 -8.33 1.04 0.07
CA LYS A 341 -8.79 2.12 -0.81
C LYS A 341 -9.40 3.29 -0.04
N ALA A 342 -10.29 3.02 0.90
CA ALA A 342 -10.95 4.07 1.67
C ALA A 342 -9.97 4.85 2.56
N GLY A 343 -8.91 4.20 3.04
CA GLY A 343 -7.87 4.86 3.84
C GLY A 343 -6.87 5.70 3.05
N THR A 344 -6.90 5.64 1.71
CA THR A 344 -6.00 6.44 0.86
C THR A 344 -6.63 7.72 0.32
N CYS A 345 -7.82 8.10 0.80
CA CYS A 345 -8.60 9.21 0.27
C CYS A 345 -8.82 9.17 -1.25
N PHE A 346 -8.84 7.98 -1.81
CA PHE A 346 -8.96 7.72 -3.24
C PHE A 346 -10.16 8.43 -3.90
N SER A 347 -11.26 8.61 -3.17
CA SER A 347 -12.45 9.31 -3.66
C SER A 347 -12.22 10.81 -3.88
N ALA A 348 -11.32 11.42 -3.10
CA ALA A 348 -10.98 12.84 -3.19
C ALA A 348 -9.68 13.09 -3.99
N ASN A 349 -8.84 12.06 -4.18
CA ASN A 349 -7.52 12.22 -4.78
C ASN A 349 -7.32 11.30 -5.98
N LYS A 350 -7.43 11.87 -7.19
CA LYS A 350 -7.21 11.16 -8.47
C LYS A 350 -5.75 10.71 -8.67
N SER A 351 -4.81 11.17 -7.84
CA SER A 351 -3.39 10.87 -7.93
C SER A 351 -3.00 9.52 -7.32
N VAL A 352 -3.94 8.84 -6.65
CA VAL A 352 -3.69 7.52 -6.04
C VAL A 352 -4.09 6.41 -6.98
N LYS A 353 -3.18 5.44 -7.18
CA LYS A 353 -3.48 4.16 -7.85
C LYS A 353 -3.37 3.03 -6.86
N LEU A 354 -4.27 2.06 -7.00
CA LEU A 354 -4.35 0.90 -6.13
C LEU A 354 -4.47 -0.38 -6.96
N TRP A 355 -3.64 -1.35 -6.63
CA TRP A 355 -3.67 -2.73 -7.12
C TRP A 355 -3.82 -3.64 -5.93
N ASP A 356 -5.00 -4.23 -5.72
CA ASP A 356 -5.26 -4.98 -4.50
C ASP A 356 -6.16 -6.19 -4.66
N LYS A 357 -6.12 -7.07 -3.67
CA LYS A 357 -7.07 -8.16 -3.48
C LYS A 357 -7.56 -8.20 -2.05
N THR A 358 -8.86 -8.18 -1.90
CA THR A 358 -9.54 -8.37 -0.62
C THR A 358 -9.94 -9.83 -0.42
N GLY A 359 -10.14 -10.21 0.84
CA GLY A 359 -10.70 -11.50 1.20
C GLY A 359 -11.35 -11.44 2.57
N PHE A 360 -12.51 -12.08 2.73
CA PHE A 360 -13.13 -12.20 4.04
C PHE A 360 -13.94 -13.50 4.15
N VAL A 361 -13.95 -14.03 5.34
CA VAL A 361 -14.89 -15.03 5.83
C VAL A 361 -15.19 -14.70 7.29
N LYS A 362 -16.16 -15.37 7.92
CA LYS A 362 -16.44 -15.16 9.35
C LYS A 362 -15.13 -15.32 10.15
N GLY A 363 -14.75 -14.29 10.92
CA GLY A 363 -13.53 -14.28 11.70
C GLY A 363 -12.23 -13.97 10.95
N VAL A 364 -12.29 -13.64 9.66
CA VAL A 364 -11.13 -13.13 8.91
C VAL A 364 -11.54 -12.02 7.97
N ASN A 365 -10.80 -10.93 8.00
CA ASN A 365 -10.89 -9.85 7.03
C ASN A 365 -9.47 -9.47 6.61
N GLY A 366 -9.18 -9.54 5.32
CA GLY A 366 -7.85 -9.32 4.75
C GLY A 366 -7.86 -8.43 3.51
N ASN A 367 -6.78 -7.69 3.31
CA ASN A 367 -6.53 -6.95 2.09
C ASN A 367 -5.01 -6.86 1.85
N ALA A 368 -4.60 -7.13 0.64
CA ALA A 368 -3.21 -7.03 0.22
C ALA A 368 -3.13 -6.18 -1.03
N GLY A 369 -2.32 -5.12 -1.01
CA GLY A 369 -2.26 -4.19 -2.13
C GLY A 369 -0.94 -3.44 -2.27
N ILE A 370 -0.79 -2.83 -3.44
CA ILE A 370 0.23 -1.84 -3.77
C ILE A 370 -0.50 -0.52 -3.96
N VAL A 371 -0.04 0.52 -3.27
CA VAL A 371 -0.53 1.88 -3.39
C VAL A 371 0.56 2.72 -4.04
N GLU A 372 0.23 3.39 -5.14
CA GLU A 372 1.09 4.39 -5.80
C GLU A 372 0.47 5.76 -5.62
N ILE A 373 1.29 6.74 -5.24
CA ILE A 373 0.89 8.13 -5.05
C ILE A 373 1.75 9.05 -5.92
N ASP A 374 1.16 10.10 -6.46
CA ASP A 374 1.91 11.16 -7.10
C ASP A 374 2.44 12.12 -6.01
N THR A 375 3.72 12.48 -6.13
CA THR A 375 4.39 13.39 -5.19
C THR A 375 5.16 14.43 -5.99
N PRO A 376 5.58 15.57 -5.37
CA PRO A 376 6.47 16.54 -6.02
C PRO A 376 7.77 15.93 -6.56
N HIS A 377 8.18 14.79 -6.01
CA HIS A 377 9.38 14.07 -6.41
C HIS A 377 9.10 12.90 -7.38
N GLY A 378 7.95 12.92 -8.06
CA GLY A 378 7.45 11.85 -8.93
C GLY A 378 6.69 10.76 -8.18
N ARG A 379 6.34 9.68 -8.87
CA ARG A 379 5.54 8.60 -8.29
C ARG A 379 6.28 7.83 -7.23
N ARG A 380 5.61 7.55 -6.11
CA ARG A 380 6.09 6.75 -4.99
C ARG A 380 5.08 5.65 -4.71
N ALA A 381 5.58 4.49 -4.30
CA ALA A 381 4.70 3.37 -4.01
C ALA A 381 5.10 2.65 -2.74
N TYR A 382 4.11 2.02 -2.11
CA TYR A 382 4.32 1.15 -0.98
C TYR A 382 3.38 -0.05 -1.05
N THR A 383 3.76 -1.14 -0.39
CA THR A 383 2.86 -2.26 -0.15
C THR A 383 2.16 -2.07 1.18
N LEU A 384 0.91 -2.51 1.24
CA LEU A 384 0.15 -2.63 2.47
C LEU A 384 -0.59 -3.97 2.45
N VAL A 385 -0.27 -4.84 3.41
CA VAL A 385 -0.98 -6.09 3.64
C VAL A 385 -1.52 -6.08 5.05
N ILE A 386 -2.82 -6.27 5.20
CA ILE A 386 -3.52 -6.23 6.49
C ILE A 386 -4.43 -7.43 6.62
N PHE A 387 -4.35 -8.11 7.77
CA PHE A 387 -5.35 -9.08 8.21
C PHE A 387 -5.82 -8.75 9.62
N MET A 388 -7.14 -8.82 9.79
CA MET A 388 -7.80 -8.89 11.09
C MET A 388 -8.37 -10.30 11.22
N GLU A 389 -7.98 -11.03 12.29
CA GLU A 389 -8.41 -12.41 12.51
C GLU A 389 -8.93 -12.58 13.93
N ARG A 390 -10.03 -13.32 14.06
CA ARG A 390 -10.52 -13.90 15.31
C ARG A 390 -10.43 -15.42 15.20
N GLU A 391 -9.57 -16.03 16.02
CA GLU A 391 -9.33 -17.47 15.96
C GLU A 391 -10.57 -18.28 16.31
N ASP A 392 -11.27 -17.87 17.37
CA ASP A 392 -12.55 -18.43 17.85
C ASP A 392 -13.74 -17.82 17.12
N TYR A 393 -13.71 -17.85 15.79
CA TYR A 393 -14.70 -17.18 14.94
C TYR A 393 -16.15 -17.67 15.16
N LEU A 394 -16.34 -18.86 15.74
CA LEU A 394 -17.66 -19.37 16.09
C LEU A 394 -18.32 -18.55 17.20
N THR A 395 -17.52 -17.90 18.07
CA THR A 395 -18.03 -17.03 19.15
C THR A 395 -18.42 -15.63 18.66
N ILE A 396 -18.24 -15.31 17.38
CA ILE A 396 -18.67 -14.03 16.84
C ILE A 396 -20.20 -14.02 16.79
N GLU A 397 -20.80 -13.13 17.57
CA GLU A 397 -22.22 -12.86 17.54
C GLU A 397 -22.63 -12.18 16.23
N GLY A 398 -23.80 -12.52 15.71
CA GLY A 398 -24.31 -12.00 14.45
C GLY A 398 -23.69 -12.64 13.22
N ASP A 399 -23.91 -12.00 12.08
CA ASP A 399 -23.41 -12.47 10.79
C ASP A 399 -21.93 -12.15 10.55
N ALA A 400 -21.34 -12.80 9.55
CA ALA A 400 -19.95 -12.57 9.16
C ALA A 400 -19.73 -11.13 8.65
N SER A 401 -20.76 -10.51 8.07
CA SER A 401 -20.69 -9.17 7.48
C SER A 401 -20.49 -8.11 8.56
N SER A 402 -21.27 -8.14 9.64
CA SER A 402 -21.19 -7.17 10.75
C SER A 402 -19.81 -7.14 11.40
N TRP A 403 -19.20 -8.32 11.64
CA TRP A 403 -17.85 -8.38 12.18
C TRP A 403 -16.83 -7.87 11.18
N SER A 404 -16.96 -8.30 9.91
CA SER A 404 -16.05 -7.88 8.84
C SER A 404 -16.09 -6.37 8.62
N GLU A 405 -17.28 -5.76 8.69
CA GLU A 405 -17.44 -4.32 8.55
C GLU A 405 -16.74 -3.55 9.68
N ARG A 406 -16.92 -3.96 10.93
CA ARG A 406 -16.19 -3.36 12.07
C ARG A 406 -14.67 -3.48 11.88
N MET A 407 -14.18 -4.64 11.44
CA MET A 407 -12.74 -4.81 11.17
C MET A 407 -12.26 -3.95 10.00
N SER A 408 -13.10 -3.73 8.98
CA SER A 408 -12.79 -2.84 7.86
C SER A 408 -12.53 -1.41 8.33
N LEU A 409 -13.23 -0.91 9.35
CA LEU A 409 -12.97 0.42 9.93
C LEU A 409 -11.55 0.52 10.50
N HIS A 410 -11.06 -0.54 11.17
CA HIS A 410 -9.69 -0.57 11.68
C HIS A 410 -8.67 -0.68 10.56
N MET A 411 -8.95 -1.46 9.51
CA MET A 411 -8.10 -1.58 8.33
C MET A 411 -8.00 -0.24 7.57
N ARG A 412 -9.11 0.50 7.43
CA ARG A 412 -9.13 1.86 6.86
C ARG A 412 -8.23 2.79 7.66
N LYS A 413 -8.32 2.76 9.01
CA LYS A 413 -7.51 3.62 9.87
C LYS A 413 -6.02 3.31 9.75
N ILE A 414 -5.63 2.04 9.69
CA ILE A 414 -4.24 1.63 9.45
C ILE A 414 -3.77 2.10 8.06
N SER A 415 -4.64 2.01 7.05
CA SER A 415 -4.34 2.50 5.71
C SER A 415 -4.16 4.03 5.68
N GLU A 416 -5.03 4.79 6.39
CA GLU A 416 -4.89 6.25 6.53
C GLU A 416 -3.55 6.64 7.16
N LEU A 417 -3.15 5.96 8.24
CA LEU A 417 -1.87 6.23 8.90
C LEU A 417 -0.69 5.92 7.97
N SER A 418 -0.78 4.81 7.22
CA SER A 418 0.26 4.42 6.26
C SER A 418 0.35 5.41 5.10
N TYR A 419 -0.79 5.82 4.55
CA TYR A 419 -0.88 6.79 3.47
C TYR A 419 -0.33 8.15 3.90
N ALA A 420 -0.76 8.67 5.06
CA ALA A 420 -0.28 9.94 5.60
C ALA A 420 1.24 9.91 5.86
N PHE A 421 1.76 8.79 6.40
CA PHE A 421 3.18 8.63 6.64
C PHE A 421 4.00 8.69 5.34
N ILE A 422 3.58 7.93 4.32
CA ILE A 422 4.28 7.91 3.03
C ILE A 422 4.15 9.26 2.32
N SER A 423 2.98 9.88 2.34
CA SER A 423 2.76 11.20 1.76
C SER A 423 3.69 12.24 2.39
N ASN A 424 3.78 12.29 3.72
CA ASN A 424 4.68 13.20 4.42
C ASN A 424 6.15 12.92 4.11
N ARG A 425 6.52 11.64 4.03
CA ARG A 425 7.90 11.22 3.71
C ARG A 425 8.37 11.78 2.36
N TYR A 426 7.47 11.99 1.43
CA TYR A 426 7.76 12.43 0.06
C TYR A 426 7.18 13.81 -0.26
N ASP A 427 7.00 14.66 0.75
CA ASP A 427 6.53 16.04 0.63
C ASP A 427 5.20 16.18 -0.14
N SER A 428 4.38 15.12 -0.13
CA SER A 428 3.04 15.11 -0.70
C SER A 428 2.03 15.31 0.42
N TYR A 429 1.92 16.59 0.88
CA TYR A 429 0.96 16.91 1.92
C TYR A 429 -0.46 16.60 1.47
N ASN A 430 -1.16 15.87 2.31
CA ASN A 430 -2.57 15.59 2.14
C ASN A 430 -3.23 15.58 3.53
N GLU A 431 -4.37 16.25 3.67
CA GLU A 431 -5.09 16.32 4.94
C GLU A 431 -5.57 14.94 5.43
N CYS A 432 -5.69 13.97 4.51
CA CYS A 432 -6.14 12.63 4.81
C CYS A 432 -5.21 11.90 5.77
N GLY A 433 -5.71 11.61 6.96
CA GLY A 433 -4.97 10.86 7.98
C GLY A 433 -3.85 11.63 8.69
N HIS A 434 -3.49 12.83 8.21
CA HIS A 434 -2.36 13.58 8.75
C HIS A 434 -2.51 13.94 10.23
N SER A 435 -3.63 14.53 10.62
CA SER A 435 -3.93 14.87 12.02
C SER A 435 -3.93 13.63 12.92
N GLN A 436 -4.43 12.50 12.43
CA GLN A 436 -4.44 11.23 13.15
C GLN A 436 -3.03 10.66 13.29
N LEU A 437 -2.21 10.74 12.25
CA LEU A 437 -0.81 10.31 12.31
C LEU A 437 -0.05 11.11 13.37
N ILE A 438 -0.16 12.44 13.38
CA ILE A 438 0.46 13.31 14.39
C ILE A 438 -0.01 12.91 15.79
N ARG A 439 -1.32 12.75 15.99
CA ARG A 439 -1.87 12.35 17.28
C ARG A 439 -1.27 11.04 17.81
N TYR A 440 -1.30 9.99 17.00
CA TYR A 440 -0.81 8.68 17.45
C TYR A 440 0.71 8.64 17.59
N THR A 441 1.45 9.39 16.78
CA THR A 441 2.89 9.53 16.95
C THR A 441 3.23 10.23 18.26
N LYS A 442 2.57 11.35 18.58
CA LYS A 442 2.78 12.04 19.86
C LYS A 442 2.48 11.12 21.04
N LEU A 443 1.38 10.37 20.99
CA LEU A 443 1.00 9.43 22.05
C LEU A 443 1.99 8.26 22.18
N ALA A 444 2.53 7.77 21.07
CA ALA A 444 3.53 6.70 21.07
C ALA A 444 4.87 7.13 21.65
N LEU A 445 5.23 8.41 21.47
CA LEU A 445 6.50 9.00 21.91
C LEU A 445 6.42 9.66 23.30
N ALA A 446 5.22 9.82 23.86
CA ALA A 446 5.07 10.38 25.19
C ALA A 446 5.81 9.52 26.23
N PRO A 447 6.59 10.14 27.15
CA PRO A 447 7.21 9.41 28.24
C PRO A 447 6.12 8.68 29.02
N ARG A 448 6.33 7.39 29.29
CA ARG A 448 5.40 6.65 30.18
C ARG A 448 5.46 7.30 31.56
N PRO A 449 4.33 7.64 32.18
CA PRO A 449 4.36 8.01 33.59
C PRO A 449 5.05 6.87 34.33
N LEU A 450 6.06 7.20 35.13
CA LEU A 450 6.69 6.27 36.05
C LEU A 450 5.52 5.64 36.83
N GLN A 451 5.30 4.35 36.67
CA GLN A 451 4.42 3.63 37.58
C GLN A 451 5.06 3.81 38.95
N ALA A 452 4.42 4.62 39.79
CA ALA A 452 4.72 4.62 41.19
C ALA A 452 4.56 3.16 41.63
N SER A 453 5.68 2.55 41.97
CA SER A 453 5.70 1.26 42.70
C SER A 453 5.00 1.48 44.01
N LEU A 454 3.74 1.03 44.15
CA LEU A 454 3.11 0.73 45.40
C LEU A 454 3.49 -0.67 45.82
#